data_cf99d1ae4369bdceb06052164ff46948
#
_entry.id   cf99d1ae4369bdceb06052164ff46948
#
_cell.length_a   1.000
_cell.length_b   1.000
_cell.length_c   1.000
_cell.angle_alpha   90.00
_cell.angle_beta   90.00
_cell.angle_gamma   90.00
#
_symmetry.space_group_name_H-M   'P 1'
#
loop_
_entity.id
_entity.type
_entity.pdbx_description
1 polymer ?
#
loop_
_entity_poly.entity_id
_entity_poly.type
_entity_poly.pdbx_seq_one_letter_code
_entity_poly.pdbx_strand_id
1 'polypeptide(L)'
;RGFLNNQFFCRQTSVKGNPKTMNELREPKFAEEGGSDYEVYIRTDELLALQPEPDTWKHRDELLFTVVHQSSELWLKLAVAEIDHALIKISQEKIQAACRYLVRARDCIHYTTSQLPMLEKMTPWDYQHVRTALGHGSGFDSPGFRKLRISLKNLVESVRGALAGANLTLEELY
;
A
#
# COMPACT_ATOMS: atom_id res chain seq x y z
N ARG A 1 -4.01 30.34 11.29
CA ARG A 1 -3.76 30.27 12.76
C ARG A 1 -4.76 29.31 13.36
N GLY A 2 -4.32 28.16 13.94
CA GLY A 2 -5.14 27.21 14.68
C GLY A 2 -4.83 25.76 14.27
N PHE A 3 -3.72 25.23 14.75
CA PHE A 3 -3.45 23.78 14.74
C PHE A 3 -4.44 23.10 15.68
N LEU A 4 -5.37 22.34 15.13
CA LEU A 4 -6.19 21.43 15.93
C LEU A 4 -5.41 20.14 16.17
N ASN A 5 -4.88 20.04 17.39
CA ASN A 5 -4.37 18.81 18.01
C ASN A 5 -5.54 17.83 18.18
N ASN A 6 -5.72 16.89 17.25
CA ASN A 6 -6.60 15.75 17.46
C ASN A 6 -5.77 14.55 17.93
N GLN A 7 -5.51 14.52 19.24
CA GLN A 7 -5.12 13.30 19.94
C GLN A 7 -6.35 12.39 20.08
N PHE A 8 -6.60 11.55 19.09
CA PHE A 8 -7.50 10.41 19.27
C PHE A 8 -6.78 9.30 20.03
N PHE A 9 -6.96 9.31 21.33
CA PHE A 9 -6.58 8.21 22.22
C PHE A 9 -7.40 6.96 21.85
N CYS A 10 -6.77 6.04 21.16
CA CYS A 10 -7.31 4.70 20.93
C CYS A 10 -7.23 3.93 22.25
N ARG A 11 -8.36 3.75 22.98
CA ARG A 11 -8.43 2.79 24.08
C ARG A 11 -8.12 1.40 23.56
N GLN A 12 -6.96 0.88 23.94
CA GLN A 12 -6.60 -0.52 23.74
C GLN A 12 -7.55 -1.40 24.54
N THR A 13 -8.43 -2.13 23.84
CA THR A 13 -9.11 -3.27 24.44
C THR A 13 -8.09 -4.39 24.59
N SER A 14 -7.76 -4.71 25.83
CA SER A 14 -6.87 -5.80 26.22
C SER A 14 -7.41 -7.14 25.69
N VAL A 15 -6.78 -7.66 24.65
CA VAL A 15 -6.90 -9.07 24.28
C VAL A 15 -6.03 -9.85 25.25
N LYS A 16 -6.65 -10.61 26.15
CA LYS A 16 -5.99 -11.58 27.02
C LYS A 16 -5.52 -12.78 26.19
N GLY A 17 -4.42 -12.62 25.47
CA GLY A 17 -3.60 -13.72 25.00
C GLY A 17 -2.45 -13.88 25.97
N ASN A 18 -2.14 -15.12 26.37
CA ASN A 18 -1.01 -15.41 27.23
C ASN A 18 0.26 -14.83 26.59
N PRO A 19 0.98 -13.90 27.21
CA PRO A 19 2.17 -13.34 26.58
C PRO A 19 3.20 -14.43 26.44
N LYS A 20 3.58 -14.78 25.21
CA LYS A 20 4.76 -15.60 24.96
C LYS A 20 5.94 -14.96 25.66
N THR A 21 6.76 -15.75 26.33
CA THR A 21 7.95 -15.22 26.98
C THR A 21 8.87 -14.58 25.95
N MET A 22 9.60 -13.54 26.36
CA MET A 22 10.54 -12.82 25.45
C MET A 22 11.56 -13.77 24.80
N ASN A 23 11.85 -14.92 25.40
CA ASN A 23 12.73 -15.95 24.83
C ASN A 23 12.08 -16.71 23.67
N GLU A 24 10.79 -17.07 23.77
CA GLU A 24 10.08 -17.74 22.68
C GLU A 24 9.94 -16.90 21.42
N LEU A 25 10.03 -15.56 21.57
CA LEU A 25 10.03 -14.62 20.43
C LEU A 25 11.39 -14.45 19.76
N ARG A 26 12.48 -14.98 20.36
CA ARG A 26 13.85 -14.83 19.87
C ARG A 26 14.40 -16.08 19.18
N GLU A 27 13.73 -17.20 19.28
CA GLU A 27 14.15 -18.42 18.58
C GLU A 27 13.79 -18.31 17.10
N PRO A 28 14.74 -18.59 16.20
CA PRO A 28 14.50 -18.60 14.76
C PRO A 28 13.39 -19.62 14.43
N LYS A 29 12.40 -19.21 13.63
CA LYS A 29 11.30 -20.06 13.19
C LYS A 29 11.62 -20.86 11.93
N PHE A 30 12.53 -20.36 11.11
CA PHE A 30 12.86 -20.88 9.79
C PHE A 30 14.33 -21.30 9.70
N ALA A 31 14.95 -21.70 10.83
CA ALA A 31 16.37 -22.05 10.89
C ALA A 31 16.79 -23.14 9.88
N GLU A 32 15.86 -23.99 9.46
CA GLU A 32 16.11 -25.08 8.49
C GLU A 32 16.12 -24.58 7.02
N GLU A 33 15.58 -23.39 6.74
CA GLU A 33 15.45 -22.85 5.39
C GLU A 33 16.67 -22.00 4.97
N GLY A 34 17.62 -21.77 5.90
CA GLY A 34 18.73 -20.84 5.68
C GLY A 34 18.29 -19.36 5.76
N GLY A 35 19.24 -18.48 6.02
CA GLY A 35 18.94 -17.05 6.19
C GLY A 35 18.28 -16.72 7.55
N SER A 36 17.93 -15.46 7.74
CA SER A 36 17.21 -15.00 8.92
C SER A 36 15.69 -15.19 8.75
N ASP A 37 14.97 -15.31 9.86
CA ASP A 37 13.50 -15.35 9.85
C ASP A 37 12.88 -14.18 9.03
N TYR A 38 13.54 -13.03 9.04
CA TYR A 38 13.13 -11.87 8.26
C TYR A 38 13.24 -12.12 6.76
N GLU A 39 14.39 -12.62 6.30
CA GLU A 39 14.67 -12.89 4.88
C GLU A 39 13.71 -13.93 4.33
N VAL A 40 13.51 -15.02 5.07
CA VAL A 40 12.57 -16.09 4.69
C VAL A 40 11.14 -15.59 4.66
N TYR A 41 10.68 -14.89 5.70
CA TYR A 41 9.29 -14.40 5.78
C TYR A 41 8.96 -13.33 4.74
N ILE A 42 9.87 -12.40 4.52
CA ILE A 42 9.70 -11.31 3.53
C ILE A 42 10.03 -11.78 2.12
N ARG A 43 10.78 -12.91 1.97
CA ARG A 43 11.27 -13.43 0.69
C ARG A 43 12.17 -12.40 0.00
N THR A 44 13.14 -11.87 0.72
CA THR A 44 13.98 -10.76 0.26
C THR A 44 14.77 -11.13 -0.98
N ASP A 45 15.31 -12.35 -1.07
CA ASP A 45 16.09 -12.79 -2.23
C ASP A 45 15.24 -12.78 -3.51
N GLU A 46 14.02 -13.32 -3.42
CA GLU A 46 13.10 -13.31 -4.55
C GLU A 46 12.63 -11.90 -4.90
N LEU A 47 12.33 -11.07 -3.89
CA LEU A 47 11.92 -9.69 -4.10
C LEU A 47 13.00 -8.87 -4.80
N LEU A 48 14.25 -9.02 -4.37
CA LEU A 48 15.39 -8.28 -4.92
C LEU A 48 15.88 -8.84 -6.26
N ALA A 49 15.55 -10.08 -6.59
CA ALA A 49 15.80 -10.67 -7.90
C ALA A 49 14.80 -10.22 -9.00
N LEU A 50 13.73 -9.49 -8.63
CA LEU A 50 12.77 -8.96 -9.60
C LEU A 50 13.26 -7.70 -10.34
N GLN A 51 14.34 -7.08 -9.86
CA GLN A 51 14.92 -5.94 -10.53
C GLN A 51 15.95 -6.40 -11.58
N PRO A 52 16.14 -5.63 -12.67
CA PRO A 52 17.12 -5.97 -13.67
C PRO A 52 18.54 -5.91 -13.08
N GLU A 53 19.37 -6.87 -13.45
CA GLU A 53 20.78 -6.92 -13.06
C GLU A 53 21.62 -5.84 -13.77
N PRO A 54 22.69 -5.32 -13.13
CA PRO A 54 23.46 -4.21 -13.67
C PRO A 54 24.04 -4.43 -15.08
N ASP A 55 24.36 -5.64 -15.42
CA ASP A 55 24.90 -6.02 -16.73
C ASP A 55 23.83 -6.09 -17.85
N THR A 56 22.55 -6.08 -17.47
CA THR A 56 21.42 -6.08 -18.41
C THR A 56 20.85 -4.68 -18.68
N TRP A 57 21.26 -3.67 -17.90
CA TRP A 57 20.73 -2.30 -18.03
C TRP A 57 21.10 -1.67 -19.37
N LYS A 58 20.13 -1.04 -19.99
CA LYS A 58 20.38 -0.08 -21.09
C LYS A 58 20.78 1.28 -20.57
N HIS A 59 20.34 1.61 -19.37
CA HIS A 59 20.70 2.82 -18.64
C HIS A 59 20.66 2.56 -17.14
N ARG A 60 21.57 3.18 -16.36
CA ARG A 60 21.63 2.98 -14.91
C ARG A 60 20.31 3.31 -14.18
N ASP A 61 19.52 4.23 -14.74
CA ASP A 61 18.27 4.66 -14.13
C ASP A 61 17.11 3.69 -14.36
N GLU A 62 17.33 2.57 -15.09
CA GLU A 62 16.35 1.48 -15.15
C GLU A 62 16.04 0.91 -13.77
N LEU A 63 17.03 0.81 -12.90
CA LEU A 63 16.81 0.36 -11.52
C LEU A 63 15.93 1.35 -10.76
N LEU A 64 16.23 2.66 -10.83
CA LEU A 64 15.40 3.70 -10.20
C LEU A 64 13.96 3.63 -10.71
N PHE A 65 13.79 3.57 -12.02
CA PHE A 65 12.48 3.48 -12.66
C PHE A 65 11.72 2.24 -12.19
N THR A 66 12.37 1.08 -12.22
CA THR A 66 11.77 -0.21 -11.85
C THR A 66 11.37 -0.22 -10.36
N VAL A 67 12.26 0.22 -9.46
CA VAL A 67 11.98 0.24 -8.01
C VAL A 67 10.81 1.16 -7.68
N VAL A 68 10.74 2.36 -8.26
CA VAL A 68 9.60 3.28 -8.03
C VAL A 68 8.28 2.66 -8.50
N HIS A 69 8.27 1.99 -9.66
CA HIS A 69 7.05 1.37 -10.17
C HIS A 69 6.66 0.11 -9.39
N GLN A 70 7.60 -0.76 -9.07
CA GLN A 70 7.33 -1.97 -8.29
C GLN A 70 6.87 -1.64 -6.87
N SER A 71 7.50 -0.69 -6.20
CA SER A 71 7.06 -0.24 -4.87
C SER A 71 5.68 0.43 -4.92
N SER A 72 5.37 1.17 -6.00
CA SER A 72 4.01 1.69 -6.23
C SER A 72 2.99 0.57 -6.33
N GLU A 73 3.25 -0.49 -7.09
CA GLU A 73 2.36 -1.64 -7.21
C GLU A 73 2.14 -2.36 -5.86
N LEU A 74 3.17 -2.45 -5.02
CA LEU A 74 3.05 -3.03 -3.68
C LEU A 74 2.16 -2.17 -2.76
N TRP A 75 2.35 -0.86 -2.76
CA TRP A 75 1.48 0.06 -2.00
C TRP A 75 0.04 0.05 -2.51
N LEU A 76 -0.16 0.03 -3.82
CA LEU A 76 -1.48 -0.06 -4.43
C LEU A 76 -2.18 -1.39 -4.10
N LYS A 77 -1.43 -2.50 -4.09
CA LYS A 77 -1.95 -3.81 -3.65
C LYS A 77 -2.45 -3.76 -2.20
N LEU A 78 -1.67 -3.14 -1.30
CA LEU A 78 -2.08 -2.97 0.09
C LEU A 78 -3.28 -2.03 0.20
N ALA A 79 -3.30 -0.89 -0.50
CA ALA A 79 -4.42 0.05 -0.51
C ALA A 79 -5.74 -0.63 -0.90
N VAL A 80 -5.72 -1.44 -1.95
CA VAL A 80 -6.89 -2.21 -2.40
C VAL A 80 -7.36 -3.17 -1.29
N ALA A 81 -6.45 -3.92 -0.69
CA ALA A 81 -6.78 -4.85 0.40
C ALA A 81 -7.39 -4.14 1.62
N GLU A 82 -6.88 -2.96 1.98
CA GLU A 82 -7.42 -2.15 3.09
C GLU A 82 -8.83 -1.61 2.76
N ILE A 83 -9.07 -1.17 1.51
CA ILE A 83 -10.40 -0.74 1.07
C ILE A 83 -11.38 -1.91 1.10
N ASP A 84 -11.00 -3.09 0.63
CA ASP A 84 -11.84 -4.28 0.63
C ASP A 84 -12.21 -4.69 2.06
N HIS A 85 -11.26 -4.60 3.01
CA HIS A 85 -11.55 -4.81 4.44
C HIS A 85 -12.47 -3.73 5.01
N ALA A 86 -12.32 -2.48 4.61
CA ALA A 86 -13.22 -1.41 5.01
C ALA A 86 -14.65 -1.66 4.52
N LEU A 87 -14.84 -2.10 3.28
CA LEU A 87 -16.14 -2.48 2.73
C LEU A 87 -16.82 -3.57 3.57
N ILE A 88 -16.08 -4.61 3.97
CA ILE A 88 -16.60 -5.66 4.87
C ILE A 88 -17.00 -5.07 6.22
N LYS A 89 -16.26 -4.09 6.75
CA LYS A 89 -16.62 -3.47 8.04
C LYS A 89 -17.82 -2.54 7.93
N ILE A 90 -17.98 -1.83 6.82
CA ILE A 90 -19.17 -1.01 6.53
C ILE A 90 -20.40 -1.90 6.46
N SER A 91 -20.37 -3.03 5.73
CA SER A 91 -21.50 -3.96 5.65
C SER A 91 -21.85 -4.61 7.00
N GLN A 92 -20.94 -4.61 7.96
CA GLN A 92 -21.14 -5.07 9.35
C GLN A 92 -21.51 -3.95 10.31
N GLU A 93 -21.75 -2.74 9.82
CA GLU A 93 -22.01 -1.51 10.62
C GLU A 93 -20.89 -1.14 11.60
N LYS A 94 -19.67 -1.67 11.37
CA LYS A 94 -18.49 -1.41 12.20
C LYS A 94 -17.70 -0.21 11.68
N ILE A 95 -18.33 0.96 11.67
CA ILE A 95 -17.81 2.17 11.01
C ILE A 95 -16.43 2.60 11.55
N GLN A 96 -16.20 2.59 12.87
CA GLN A 96 -14.89 2.93 13.43
C GLN A 96 -13.78 1.99 12.97
N ALA A 97 -14.09 0.70 12.77
CA ALA A 97 -13.13 -0.25 12.21
C ALA A 97 -12.86 0.05 10.74
N ALA A 98 -13.90 0.37 9.95
CA ALA A 98 -13.76 0.76 8.56
C ALA A 98 -12.85 2.00 8.42
N CYS A 99 -13.06 3.03 9.24
CA CYS A 99 -12.22 4.24 9.24
C CYS A 99 -10.72 3.93 9.41
N ARG A 100 -10.36 2.98 10.29
CA ARG A 100 -8.95 2.60 10.47
C ARG A 100 -8.33 2.00 9.19
N TYR A 101 -9.08 1.15 8.48
CA TYR A 101 -8.62 0.59 7.20
C TYR A 101 -8.51 1.67 6.12
N LEU A 102 -9.48 2.61 6.06
CA LEU A 102 -9.46 3.71 5.09
C LEU A 102 -8.29 4.68 5.33
N VAL A 103 -7.94 4.95 6.59
CA VAL A 103 -6.73 5.74 6.93
C VAL A 103 -5.47 5.04 6.38
N ARG A 104 -5.34 3.72 6.57
CA ARG A 104 -4.20 2.96 6.04
C ARG A 104 -4.18 2.94 4.50
N ALA A 105 -5.35 2.79 3.86
CA ALA A 105 -5.46 2.87 2.41
C ALA A 105 -5.03 4.25 1.88
N ARG A 106 -5.48 5.33 2.53
CA ARG A 106 -5.04 6.70 2.22
C ARG A 106 -3.51 6.84 2.32
N ASP A 107 -2.92 6.32 3.38
CA ASP A 107 -1.49 6.42 3.60
C ASP A 107 -0.71 5.61 2.54
N CYS A 108 -1.20 4.44 2.12
CA CYS A 108 -0.62 3.69 1.00
C CYS A 108 -0.65 4.50 -0.31
N ILE A 109 -1.77 5.17 -0.61
CA ILE A 109 -1.87 6.04 -1.79
C ILE A 109 -0.90 7.22 -1.67
N HIS A 110 -0.77 7.80 -0.48
CA HIS A 110 0.20 8.85 -0.22
C HIS A 110 1.64 8.38 -0.46
N TYR A 111 2.03 7.19 0.02
CA TYR A 111 3.35 6.62 -0.26
C TYR A 111 3.57 6.36 -1.75
N THR A 112 2.55 5.91 -2.48
CA THR A 112 2.63 5.78 -3.93
C THR A 112 2.93 7.12 -4.61
N THR A 113 2.23 8.20 -4.23
CA THR A 113 2.42 9.52 -4.84
C THR A 113 3.69 10.21 -4.39
N SER A 114 4.11 10.06 -3.13
CA SER A 114 5.28 10.74 -2.56
C SER A 114 6.62 10.27 -3.14
N GLN A 115 6.67 9.09 -3.76
CA GLN A 115 7.88 8.59 -4.41
C GLN A 115 8.02 9.03 -5.89
N LEU A 116 6.94 9.51 -6.53
CA LEU A 116 6.99 9.93 -7.93
C LEU A 116 8.02 11.04 -8.21
N PRO A 117 8.29 12.00 -7.31
CA PRO A 117 9.37 12.97 -7.48
C PRO A 117 10.76 12.36 -7.67
N MET A 118 10.96 11.08 -7.32
CA MET A 118 12.20 10.37 -7.65
C MET A 118 12.38 10.22 -9.16
N LEU A 119 11.30 10.05 -9.93
CA LEU A 119 11.35 9.96 -11.39
C LEU A 119 11.72 11.32 -12.02
N GLU A 120 11.39 12.44 -11.37
CA GLU A 120 11.77 13.79 -11.82
C GLU A 120 13.28 14.05 -11.72
N LYS A 121 14.03 13.18 -11.00
CA LYS A 121 15.49 13.25 -10.95
C LYS A 121 16.17 12.70 -12.21
N MET A 122 15.42 11.96 -13.03
CA MET A 122 15.89 11.54 -14.35
C MET A 122 15.85 12.71 -15.32
N THR A 123 16.90 12.89 -16.11
CA THR A 123 16.81 13.85 -17.21
C THR A 123 15.89 13.33 -18.32
N PRO A 124 15.32 14.19 -19.17
CA PRO A 124 14.53 13.74 -20.32
C PRO A 124 15.32 12.80 -21.25
N TRP A 125 16.63 13.00 -21.35
CA TRP A 125 17.52 12.13 -22.13
C TRP A 125 17.64 10.74 -21.51
N ASP A 126 17.89 10.63 -20.21
CA ASP A 126 18.00 9.36 -19.50
C ASP A 126 16.69 8.59 -19.57
N TYR A 127 15.55 9.29 -19.41
CA TYR A 127 14.24 8.70 -19.56
C TYR A 127 13.99 8.08 -20.94
N GLN A 128 14.50 8.67 -22.02
CA GLN A 128 14.36 8.10 -23.38
C GLN A 128 15.04 6.72 -23.48
N HIS A 129 16.16 6.51 -22.79
CA HIS A 129 16.83 5.22 -22.76
C HIS A 129 16.00 4.19 -21.99
N VAL A 130 15.49 4.55 -20.82
CA VAL A 130 14.59 3.70 -20.03
C VAL A 130 13.32 3.38 -20.82
N ARG A 131 12.77 4.37 -21.52
CA ARG A 131 11.58 4.22 -22.36
C ARG A 131 11.78 3.17 -23.46
N THR A 132 12.98 3.04 -23.99
CA THR A 132 13.33 2.00 -24.99
C THR A 132 13.25 0.60 -24.38
N ALA A 133 13.65 0.43 -23.12
CA ALA A 133 13.52 -0.85 -22.40
C ALA A 133 12.05 -1.18 -22.09
N LEU A 134 11.24 -0.17 -21.73
CA LEU A 134 9.82 -0.34 -21.42
C LEU A 134 8.95 -0.69 -22.63
N GLY A 135 9.41 -0.38 -23.87
CA GLY A 135 8.66 -0.61 -25.09
C GLY A 135 7.38 0.22 -25.16
N HIS A 136 6.23 -0.41 -25.38
CA HIS A 136 4.91 0.25 -25.46
C HIS A 136 4.24 0.43 -24.09
N GLY A 137 4.83 -0.06 -23.00
CA GLY A 137 4.28 0.04 -21.64
C GLY A 137 4.08 1.50 -21.20
N SER A 138 3.11 1.71 -20.32
CA SER A 138 2.76 3.01 -19.76
C SER A 138 2.35 2.86 -18.30
N GLY A 139 2.57 3.88 -17.48
CA GLY A 139 2.04 3.91 -16.11
C GLY A 139 0.51 3.79 -16.04
N PHE A 140 -0.20 4.12 -17.14
CA PHE A 140 -1.65 3.92 -17.25
C PHE A 140 -2.05 2.43 -17.35
N ASP A 141 -1.12 1.55 -17.71
CA ASP A 141 -1.34 0.10 -17.78
C ASP A 141 -1.24 -0.59 -16.41
N SER A 142 -0.89 0.16 -15.35
CA SER A 142 -0.76 -0.35 -13.99
C SER A 142 -1.98 -1.16 -13.55
N PRO A 143 -1.81 -2.44 -13.22
CA PRO A 143 -2.89 -3.25 -12.68
C PRO A 143 -3.33 -2.79 -11.28
N GLY A 144 -2.43 -2.23 -10.49
CA GLY A 144 -2.70 -1.67 -9.18
C GLY A 144 -3.65 -0.48 -9.25
N PHE A 145 -3.38 0.50 -10.10
CA PHE A 145 -4.27 1.65 -10.31
C PHE A 145 -5.63 1.25 -10.86
N ARG A 146 -5.69 0.27 -11.76
CA ARG A 146 -6.96 -0.25 -12.29
C ARG A 146 -7.81 -0.89 -11.18
N LYS A 147 -7.22 -1.74 -10.33
CA LYS A 147 -7.90 -2.34 -9.18
C LYS A 147 -8.33 -1.30 -8.16
N LEU A 148 -7.46 -0.36 -7.83
CA LEU A 148 -7.77 0.74 -6.90
C LEU A 148 -9.00 1.52 -7.36
N ARG A 149 -9.10 1.86 -8.65
CA ARG A 149 -10.24 2.59 -9.20
C ARG A 149 -11.55 1.82 -9.01
N ILE A 150 -11.53 0.50 -9.19
CA ILE A 150 -12.71 -0.36 -8.98
C ILE A 150 -13.09 -0.37 -7.49
N SER A 151 -12.12 -0.61 -6.59
CA SER A 151 -12.39 -0.65 -5.14
C SER A 151 -12.88 0.70 -4.62
N LEU A 152 -12.36 1.83 -5.12
CA LEU A 152 -12.86 3.16 -4.75
C LEU A 152 -14.30 3.40 -5.24
N LYS A 153 -14.66 2.94 -6.43
CA LYS A 153 -16.05 3.01 -6.91
C LYS A 153 -16.99 2.24 -5.98
N ASN A 154 -16.64 1.01 -5.63
CA ASN A 154 -17.40 0.18 -4.71
C ASN A 154 -17.50 0.83 -3.32
N LEU A 155 -16.43 1.48 -2.85
CA LEU A 155 -16.42 2.21 -1.58
C LEU A 155 -17.43 3.36 -1.58
N VAL A 156 -17.45 4.17 -2.64
CA VAL A 156 -18.41 5.30 -2.76
C VAL A 156 -19.84 4.78 -2.74
N GLU A 157 -20.14 3.71 -3.46
CA GLU A 157 -21.47 3.11 -3.50
C GLU A 157 -21.89 2.55 -2.13
N SER A 158 -20.95 1.87 -1.43
CA SER A 158 -21.20 1.32 -0.10
C SER A 158 -21.45 2.41 0.94
N VAL A 159 -20.65 3.49 0.92
CA VAL A 159 -20.82 4.63 1.85
C VAL A 159 -22.16 5.33 1.60
N ARG A 160 -22.52 5.57 0.34
CA ARG A 160 -23.84 6.15 -0.01
C ARG A 160 -25.01 5.28 0.49
N GLY A 161 -24.89 3.96 0.33
CA GLY A 161 -25.89 3.03 0.85
C GLY A 161 -26.02 3.08 2.38
N ALA A 162 -24.89 3.13 3.08
CA ALA A 162 -24.88 3.25 4.54
C ALA A 162 -25.50 4.58 5.03
N LEU A 163 -25.21 5.69 4.36
CA LEU A 163 -25.78 7.01 4.68
C LEU A 163 -27.31 7.02 4.41
N ALA A 164 -27.74 6.50 3.28
CA ALA A 164 -29.17 6.41 2.95
C ALA A 164 -29.93 5.57 3.99
N GLY A 165 -29.34 4.46 4.47
CA GLY A 165 -29.90 3.66 5.56
C GLY A 165 -30.01 4.40 6.90
N ALA A 166 -29.16 5.40 7.12
CA ALA A 166 -29.21 6.30 8.29
C ALA A 166 -30.07 7.57 8.06
N ASN A 167 -30.71 7.69 6.91
CA ASN A 167 -31.42 8.92 6.47
C ASN A 167 -30.50 10.17 6.44
N LEU A 168 -29.25 9.99 6.05
CA LEU A 168 -28.25 11.07 5.92
C LEU A 168 -27.81 11.19 4.46
N THR A 169 -27.39 12.37 4.05
CA THR A 169 -26.75 12.63 2.76
C THR A 169 -25.30 13.08 2.95
N LEU A 170 -24.50 13.02 1.88
CA LEU A 170 -23.12 13.54 1.94
C LEU A 170 -23.10 15.04 2.16
N GLU A 171 -24.08 15.78 1.62
CA GLU A 171 -24.22 17.23 1.73
C GLU A 171 -24.49 17.68 3.17
N GLU A 172 -25.16 16.84 3.97
CA GLU A 172 -25.43 17.12 5.39
C GLU A 172 -24.21 16.90 6.29
N LEU A 173 -23.16 16.24 5.77
CA LEU A 173 -21.92 15.98 6.52
C LEU A 173 -20.82 17.01 6.24
N TYR A 174 -20.99 17.88 5.22
CA TYR A 174 -20.05 18.92 4.80
C TYR A 174 -20.66 20.30 4.83
#